data_1e8ab2acf362af0a8c0f9f1c38900606
#
_entry.id   1e8ab2acf362af0a8c0f9f1c38900606
#
_cell.length_a   1.000
_cell.length_b   1.000
_cell.length_c   1.000
_cell.angle_alpha   90.00
_cell.angle_beta   90.00
_cell.angle_gamma   90.00
#
_symmetry.space_group_name_H-M   'P 1'
#
loop_
_entity.id
_entity.type
_entity.pdbx_description
1 polymer ?
#
loop_
_entity_poly.entity_id
_entity_poly.type
_entity_poly.pdbx_seq_one_letter_code
_entity_poly.pdbx_strand_id
1 'polypeptide(L)'
;VLLIRPHGFKPRELMVFALLSQTLIPWGAMGSGTLLASAYARVPPAQLALYGMVPVALLMGVWLALFWTTARRAGLPATMAERGRETAWMLASLALLTAATALLGPETALLAAYGPLIVLRFALDRRPGRAQLRAAARGALPYIVLIACLVATRLVPALNQGLASLARFSPYADLPAWTPFLHAGSWLIGGALLMAAMRRRPGLLAANARHAWRTGRHAVLSVFLFAMMAEVLAGAGISQAYADGLFRALGDWTLLITPLMAGAFGILANSGNAPNSLFMPSQLSLALHAGLSLPAAAALLHVSGTSMGFFSPVRMSIAAGLARGHGQERPVYVQLLPFALAAFGLLLALALLLVLAG
;
A
#
# COMPACT_ATOMS: atom_id res chain seq x y z
N VAL A 1 -6.62 0.45 17.18
CA VAL A 1 -7.97 0.44 17.77
C VAL A 1 -7.94 -0.06 19.20
N LEU A 2 -7.35 -1.23 19.48
CA LEU A 2 -7.24 -1.77 20.84
C LEU A 2 -6.51 -0.83 21.82
N LEU A 3 -5.51 -0.07 21.34
CA LEU A 3 -4.75 0.89 22.15
C LEU A 3 -5.53 2.20 22.41
N ILE A 4 -6.48 2.56 21.54
CA ILE A 4 -7.25 3.80 21.65
C ILE A 4 -8.53 3.62 22.48
N ARG A 5 -9.02 2.38 22.57
CA ARG A 5 -10.27 2.04 23.26
C ARG A 5 -10.36 2.49 24.73
N PRO A 6 -9.29 2.44 25.54
CA PRO A 6 -9.34 2.89 26.92
C PRO A 6 -9.62 4.40 27.09
N HIS A 7 -9.57 5.19 26.02
CA HIS A 7 -9.71 6.64 26.06
C HIS A 7 -11.16 7.14 25.87
N GLY A 8 -12.17 6.27 25.97
CA GLY A 8 -13.59 6.67 25.94
C GLY A 8 -14.15 7.04 24.58
N PHE A 9 -13.44 6.72 23.47
CA PHE A 9 -13.93 6.96 22.12
C PHE A 9 -15.18 6.13 21.80
N LYS A 10 -16.12 6.74 21.09
CA LYS A 10 -17.30 6.04 20.58
C LYS A 10 -16.91 5.04 19.47
N PRO A 11 -17.64 3.94 19.31
CA PRO A 11 -17.34 2.93 18.28
C PRO A 11 -17.17 3.52 16.87
N ARG A 12 -17.97 4.51 16.51
CA ARG A 12 -17.93 5.20 15.21
C ARG A 12 -16.58 5.89 14.94
N GLU A 13 -16.02 6.57 15.93
CA GLU A 13 -14.73 7.25 15.83
C GLU A 13 -13.59 6.22 15.71
N LEU A 14 -13.68 5.14 16.50
CA LEU A 14 -12.74 4.03 16.43
C LEU A 14 -12.74 3.33 15.07
N MET A 15 -13.92 3.21 14.41
CA MET A 15 -14.01 2.68 13.04
C MET A 15 -13.25 3.55 12.05
N VAL A 16 -13.40 4.89 12.12
CA VAL A 16 -12.66 5.80 11.25
C VAL A 16 -11.16 5.73 11.50
N PHE A 17 -10.72 5.69 12.75
CA PHE A 17 -9.29 5.53 13.07
C PHE A 17 -8.73 4.17 12.63
N ALA A 18 -9.53 3.11 12.69
CA ALA A 18 -9.15 1.81 12.17
C ALA A 18 -8.95 1.85 10.64
N LEU A 19 -9.82 2.54 9.91
CA LEU A 19 -9.68 2.74 8.47
C LEU A 19 -8.44 3.60 8.15
N LEU A 20 -8.21 4.69 8.87
CA LEU A 20 -7.04 5.58 8.69
C LEU A 20 -5.70 4.88 8.93
N SER A 21 -5.66 3.76 9.65
CA SER A 21 -4.44 2.98 9.82
C SER A 21 -3.95 2.28 8.54
N GLN A 22 -4.70 2.35 7.44
CA GLN A 22 -4.43 1.64 6.19
C GLN A 22 -4.35 2.61 4.98
N THR A 23 -3.65 3.72 5.11
CA THR A 23 -3.61 4.77 4.08
C THR A 23 -2.46 4.63 3.06
N LEU A 24 -1.37 3.97 3.44
CA LEU A 24 -0.18 3.77 2.57
C LEU A 24 -0.22 2.41 1.86
N ILE A 25 -1.35 2.06 1.28
CA ILE A 25 -1.60 0.74 0.68
C ILE A 25 -0.62 0.39 -0.44
N PRO A 26 -0.17 1.31 -1.33
CA PRO A 26 0.80 0.99 -2.38
C PRO A 26 2.10 0.35 -1.86
N TRP A 27 2.55 0.72 -0.65
CA TRP A 27 3.71 0.11 0.02
C TRP A 27 3.32 -0.96 1.04
N GLY A 28 2.02 -1.16 1.27
CA GLY A 28 1.52 -2.19 2.18
C GLY A 28 1.87 -3.60 1.70
N ALA A 29 1.92 -4.55 2.64
CA ALA A 29 2.31 -5.94 2.36
C ALA A 29 3.60 -6.05 1.52
N MET A 30 4.60 -5.21 1.84
CA MET A 30 5.89 -5.13 1.15
C MET A 30 5.75 -4.78 -0.34
N GLY A 31 4.87 -3.85 -0.66
CA GLY A 31 4.68 -3.36 -2.02
C GLY A 31 4.14 -4.39 -3.01
N SER A 32 3.52 -5.46 -2.55
CA SER A 32 3.06 -6.56 -3.42
C SER A 32 2.13 -6.08 -4.54
N GLY A 33 1.24 -5.13 -4.24
CA GLY A 33 0.37 -4.49 -5.24
C GLY A 33 1.16 -3.67 -6.26
N THR A 34 2.18 -2.96 -5.82
CA THR A 34 3.08 -2.19 -6.69
C THR A 34 3.92 -3.11 -7.58
N LEU A 35 4.40 -4.23 -7.06
CA LEU A 35 5.14 -5.22 -7.86
C LEU A 35 4.25 -5.82 -8.95
N LEU A 36 3.01 -6.18 -8.62
CA LEU A 36 2.06 -6.70 -9.59
C LEU A 36 1.73 -5.65 -10.67
N ALA A 37 1.42 -4.42 -10.26
CA ALA A 37 1.17 -3.31 -11.17
C ALA A 37 2.36 -3.04 -12.10
N SER A 38 3.57 -3.06 -11.55
CA SER A 38 4.84 -2.89 -12.26
C SER A 38 5.03 -3.96 -13.34
N ALA A 39 4.73 -5.22 -13.04
CA ALA A 39 4.84 -6.33 -13.99
C ALA A 39 3.90 -6.11 -15.19
N TYR A 40 2.62 -5.78 -14.95
CA TYR A 40 1.66 -5.53 -16.04
C TYR A 40 1.91 -4.23 -16.79
N ALA A 41 2.37 -3.18 -16.11
CA ALA A 41 2.71 -1.90 -16.76
C ALA A 41 4.06 -1.94 -17.50
N ARG A 42 4.87 -2.98 -17.30
CA ARG A 42 6.25 -3.07 -17.81
C ARG A 42 7.12 -1.87 -17.41
N VAL A 43 6.88 -1.36 -16.21
CA VAL A 43 7.59 -0.23 -15.60
C VAL A 43 8.37 -0.71 -14.39
N PRO A 44 9.62 -0.29 -14.16
CA PRO A 44 10.37 -0.66 -12.96
C PRO A 44 9.61 -0.37 -11.66
N PRO A 45 9.57 -1.28 -10.68
CA PRO A 45 8.78 -1.12 -9.44
C PRO A 45 9.08 0.16 -8.68
N ALA A 46 10.36 0.54 -8.58
CA ALA A 46 10.77 1.78 -7.92
C ALA A 46 10.25 3.02 -8.65
N GLN A 47 10.30 3.00 -9.99
CA GLN A 47 9.80 4.10 -10.80
C GLN A 47 8.28 4.25 -10.64
N LEU A 48 7.52 3.14 -10.76
CA LEU A 48 6.08 3.16 -10.56
C LEU A 48 5.70 3.70 -9.17
N ALA A 49 6.41 3.25 -8.12
CA ALA A 49 6.18 3.71 -6.76
C ALA A 49 6.49 5.20 -6.59
N LEU A 50 7.57 5.71 -7.19
CA LEU A 50 7.94 7.13 -7.12
C LEU A 50 6.91 8.02 -7.83
N TYR A 51 6.43 7.63 -9.02
CA TYR A 51 5.32 8.34 -9.66
C TYR A 51 4.02 8.26 -8.84
N GLY A 52 3.78 7.15 -8.15
CA GLY A 52 2.66 6.97 -7.23
C GLY A 52 2.74 7.84 -5.98
N MET A 53 3.92 8.39 -5.65
CA MET A 53 4.08 9.24 -4.47
C MET A 53 3.27 10.53 -4.58
N VAL A 54 3.15 11.11 -5.77
CA VAL A 54 2.40 12.36 -5.99
C VAL A 54 0.92 12.20 -5.61
N PRO A 55 0.15 11.28 -6.23
CA PRO A 55 -1.24 11.08 -5.83
C PRO A 55 -1.38 10.64 -4.37
N VAL A 56 -0.46 9.82 -3.84
CA VAL A 56 -0.52 9.41 -2.43
C VAL A 56 -0.29 10.60 -1.50
N ALA A 57 0.66 11.49 -1.78
CA ALA A 57 0.90 12.69 -0.95
C ALA A 57 -0.33 13.60 -0.89
N LEU A 58 -1.01 13.81 -2.02
CA LEU A 58 -2.25 14.58 -2.08
C LEU A 58 -3.38 13.91 -1.28
N LEU A 59 -3.56 12.60 -1.45
CA LEU A 59 -4.53 11.83 -0.68
C LEU A 59 -4.23 11.83 0.81
N MET A 60 -2.97 11.83 1.23
CA MET A 60 -2.59 11.95 2.64
C MET A 60 -3.08 13.26 3.26
N GLY A 61 -3.15 14.36 2.50
CA GLY A 61 -3.80 15.59 2.94
C GLY A 61 -5.30 15.41 3.24
N VAL A 62 -6.01 14.66 2.39
CA VAL A 62 -7.44 14.32 2.60
C VAL A 62 -7.61 13.46 3.86
N TRP A 63 -6.74 12.46 4.05
CA TRP A 63 -6.78 11.58 5.23
C TRP A 63 -6.43 12.33 6.51
N LEU A 64 -5.51 13.28 6.46
CA LEU A 64 -5.17 14.13 7.60
C LEU A 64 -6.35 15.05 7.98
N ALA A 65 -7.06 15.60 7.00
CA ALA A 65 -8.29 16.37 7.24
C ALA A 65 -9.40 15.50 7.87
N LEU A 66 -9.55 14.26 7.40
CA LEU A 66 -10.47 13.27 8.01
C LEU A 66 -10.07 12.95 9.45
N PHE A 67 -8.78 12.77 9.71
CA PHE A 67 -8.26 12.55 11.06
C PHE A 67 -8.64 13.70 12.00
N TRP A 68 -8.38 14.96 11.63
CA TRP A 68 -8.70 16.12 12.48
C TRP A 68 -10.19 16.32 12.67
N THR A 69 -11.01 16.10 11.64
CA THR A 69 -12.47 16.20 11.78
C THR A 69 -13.02 15.13 12.71
N THR A 70 -12.47 13.92 12.65
CA THR A 70 -12.86 12.81 13.53
C THR A 70 -12.40 13.06 14.96
N ALA A 71 -11.15 13.51 15.17
CA ALA A 71 -10.62 13.86 16.48
C ALA A 71 -11.45 14.98 17.15
N ARG A 72 -11.83 16.03 16.39
CA ARG A 72 -12.72 17.10 16.89
C ARG A 72 -14.08 16.56 17.32
N ARG A 73 -14.69 15.65 16.55
CA ARG A 73 -15.97 15.01 16.90
C ARG A 73 -15.85 14.10 18.13
N ALA A 74 -14.69 13.55 18.35
CA ALA A 74 -14.37 12.76 19.53
C ALA A 74 -14.07 13.62 20.79
N GLY A 75 -14.22 14.94 20.72
CA GLY A 75 -13.95 15.84 21.84
C GLY A 75 -12.47 16.20 22.02
N LEU A 76 -11.63 15.91 21.02
CA LEU A 76 -10.19 16.23 21.00
C LEU A 76 -9.87 17.22 19.88
N PRO A 77 -10.25 18.50 20.02
CA PRO A 77 -9.93 19.52 19.02
C PRO A 77 -8.42 19.79 19.02
N ALA A 78 -7.78 19.65 17.87
CA ALA A 78 -6.37 19.97 17.71
C ALA A 78 -6.17 21.50 17.56
N THR A 79 -5.20 22.03 18.29
CA THR A 79 -4.71 23.39 18.13
C THR A 79 -3.99 23.58 16.78
N MET A 80 -3.79 24.83 16.34
CA MET A 80 -3.04 25.08 15.10
C MET A 80 -1.58 24.59 15.18
N ALA A 81 -0.95 24.71 16.35
CA ALA A 81 0.40 24.19 16.58
C ALA A 81 0.46 22.66 16.46
N GLU A 82 -0.53 21.96 17.02
CA GLU A 82 -0.63 20.49 16.89
C GLU A 82 -0.87 20.09 15.44
N ARG A 83 -1.77 20.78 14.73
CA ARG A 83 -1.99 20.51 13.30
C ARG A 83 -0.71 20.73 12.48
N GLY A 84 0.02 21.82 12.72
CA GLY A 84 1.30 22.08 12.08
C GLY A 84 2.32 20.98 12.36
N ARG A 85 2.43 20.53 13.62
CA ARG A 85 3.31 19.44 14.01
C ARG A 85 2.95 18.11 13.32
N GLU A 86 1.67 17.74 13.30
CA GLU A 86 1.22 16.50 12.64
C GLU A 86 1.43 16.56 11.11
N THR A 87 1.18 17.74 10.50
CA THR A 87 1.49 17.96 9.08
C THR A 87 2.99 17.81 8.81
N ALA A 88 3.83 18.41 9.65
CA ALA A 88 5.29 18.27 9.51
C ALA A 88 5.75 16.81 9.64
N TRP A 89 5.19 16.04 10.59
CA TRP A 89 5.44 14.61 10.71
C TRP A 89 5.00 13.83 9.48
N MET A 90 3.84 14.13 8.92
CA MET A 90 3.35 13.51 7.69
C MET A 90 4.29 13.81 6.52
N LEU A 91 4.68 15.07 6.33
CA LEU A 91 5.58 15.46 5.25
C LEU A 91 6.98 14.83 5.41
N ALA A 92 7.54 14.82 6.61
CA ALA A 92 8.80 14.14 6.90
C ALA A 92 8.71 12.63 6.63
N SER A 93 7.60 12.00 6.98
CA SER A 93 7.35 10.58 6.72
C SER A 93 7.26 10.28 5.22
N LEU A 94 6.57 11.14 4.45
CA LEU A 94 6.49 10.99 3.00
C LEU A 94 7.85 11.24 2.33
N ALA A 95 8.61 12.25 2.76
CA ALA A 95 9.95 12.51 2.26
C ALA A 95 10.88 11.32 2.51
N LEU A 96 10.87 10.76 3.72
CA LEU A 96 11.68 9.59 4.07
C LEU A 96 11.23 8.34 3.29
N LEU A 97 9.91 8.15 3.10
CA LEU A 97 9.37 7.06 2.29
C LEU A 97 9.79 7.19 0.82
N THR A 98 9.78 8.41 0.27
CA THR A 98 10.25 8.70 -1.09
C THR A 98 11.72 8.35 -1.24
N ALA A 99 12.57 8.82 -0.33
CA ALA A 99 13.99 8.51 -0.33
C ALA A 99 14.25 7.01 -0.18
N ALA A 100 13.58 6.35 0.75
CA ALA A 100 13.68 4.91 0.93
C ALA A 100 13.19 4.13 -0.31
N THR A 101 12.13 4.59 -0.98
CA THR A 101 11.64 3.97 -2.22
C THR A 101 12.66 4.08 -3.36
N ALA A 102 13.28 5.25 -3.50
CA ALA A 102 14.32 5.46 -4.51
C ALA A 102 15.57 4.59 -4.27
N LEU A 103 15.98 4.44 -3.02
CA LEU A 103 17.21 3.74 -2.66
C LEU A 103 17.04 2.23 -2.50
N LEU A 104 15.90 1.78 -1.97
CA LEU A 104 15.67 0.40 -1.51
C LEU A 104 14.58 -0.34 -2.29
N GLY A 105 13.84 0.36 -3.14
CA GLY A 105 12.65 -0.17 -3.81
C GLY A 105 11.40 -0.24 -2.89
N PRO A 106 10.20 -0.43 -3.46
CA PRO A 106 8.93 -0.36 -2.73
C PRO A 106 8.76 -1.46 -1.68
N GLU A 107 9.41 -2.62 -1.85
CA GLU A 107 9.30 -3.77 -0.94
C GLU A 107 9.82 -3.48 0.47
N THR A 108 10.91 -2.72 0.57
CA THR A 108 11.62 -2.45 1.83
C THR A 108 11.40 -1.03 2.33
N ALA A 109 10.97 -0.12 1.45
CA ALA A 109 10.86 1.30 1.73
C ALA A 109 9.99 1.61 2.96
N LEU A 110 8.81 1.00 3.07
CA LEU A 110 7.90 1.26 4.18
C LEU A 110 8.51 0.87 5.54
N LEU A 111 9.14 -0.29 5.61
CA LEU A 111 9.78 -0.77 6.84
C LEU A 111 10.98 0.09 7.22
N ALA A 112 11.81 0.44 6.23
CA ALA A 112 13.01 1.25 6.43
C ALA A 112 12.68 2.71 6.83
N ALA A 113 11.61 3.29 6.27
CA ALA A 113 11.18 4.65 6.58
C ALA A 113 10.40 4.72 7.91
N TYR A 114 9.36 3.91 8.06
CA TYR A 114 8.44 4.02 9.18
C TYR A 114 8.92 3.31 10.44
N GLY A 115 9.76 2.29 10.33
CA GLY A 115 10.35 1.64 11.51
C GLY A 115 11.06 2.63 12.43
N PRO A 116 12.08 3.37 11.96
CA PRO A 116 12.76 4.40 12.75
C PRO A 116 11.84 5.55 13.20
N LEU A 117 10.91 5.98 12.33
CA LEU A 117 9.97 7.06 12.66
C LEU A 117 9.04 6.70 13.81
N ILE A 118 8.52 5.48 13.84
CA ILE A 118 7.67 4.99 14.94
C ILE A 118 8.46 4.99 16.26
N VAL A 119 9.70 4.53 16.24
CA VAL A 119 10.57 4.53 17.43
C VAL A 119 10.87 5.95 17.89
N LEU A 120 11.21 6.85 16.96
CA LEU A 120 11.48 8.25 17.25
C LEU A 120 10.23 8.93 17.85
N ARG A 121 9.08 8.75 17.22
CA ARG A 121 7.80 9.31 17.69
C ARG A 121 7.46 8.80 19.09
N PHE A 122 7.60 7.49 19.33
CA PHE A 122 7.40 6.88 20.65
C PHE A 122 8.33 7.51 21.69
N ALA A 123 9.62 7.68 21.37
CA ALA A 123 10.59 8.27 22.28
C ALA A 123 10.24 9.73 22.62
N LEU A 124 9.83 10.53 21.64
CA LEU A 124 9.48 11.93 21.84
C LEU A 124 8.16 12.13 22.60
N ASP A 125 7.13 11.35 22.27
CA ASP A 125 5.80 11.50 22.86
C ASP A 125 5.71 10.88 24.28
N ARG A 126 6.36 9.73 24.51
CA ARG A 126 6.26 9.00 25.78
C ARG A 126 7.41 9.23 26.74
N ARG A 127 8.56 9.73 26.24
CA ARG A 127 9.80 9.92 27.02
C ARG A 127 10.10 8.73 27.92
N PRO A 128 10.21 7.50 27.39
CA PRO A 128 10.27 6.28 28.16
C PRO A 128 11.54 6.25 29.02
N GLY A 129 11.41 5.74 30.24
CA GLY A 129 12.56 5.48 31.10
C GLY A 129 13.49 4.38 30.52
N ARG A 130 14.74 4.31 31.03
CA ARG A 130 15.75 3.36 30.52
C ARG A 130 15.29 1.89 30.53
N ALA A 131 14.51 1.49 31.53
CA ALA A 131 13.97 0.13 31.63
C ALA A 131 12.95 -0.15 30.51
N GLN A 132 12.03 0.78 30.24
CA GLN A 132 11.05 0.67 29.19
C GLN A 132 11.70 0.68 27.80
N LEU A 133 12.73 1.52 27.59
CA LEU A 133 13.48 1.57 26.35
C LEU A 133 14.23 0.24 26.08
N ARG A 134 14.86 -0.36 27.11
CA ARG A 134 15.49 -1.69 27.01
C ARG A 134 14.48 -2.78 26.68
N ALA A 135 13.30 -2.76 27.31
CA ALA A 135 12.24 -3.74 27.04
C ALA A 135 11.71 -3.59 25.59
N ALA A 136 11.45 -2.36 25.15
CA ALA A 136 11.05 -2.06 23.77
C ALA A 136 12.13 -2.49 22.75
N ALA A 137 13.40 -2.18 23.01
CA ALA A 137 14.51 -2.57 22.14
C ALA A 137 14.65 -4.10 22.01
N ARG A 138 14.53 -4.83 23.13
CA ARG A 138 14.55 -6.31 23.09
C ARG A 138 13.39 -6.89 22.27
N GLY A 139 12.18 -6.32 22.40
CA GLY A 139 11.02 -6.73 21.61
C GLY A 139 11.14 -6.38 20.13
N ALA A 140 11.77 -5.24 19.82
CA ALA A 140 11.97 -4.75 18.45
C ALA A 140 13.20 -5.38 17.76
N LEU A 141 14.14 -5.98 18.49
CA LEU A 141 15.40 -6.49 17.97
C LEU A 141 15.24 -7.40 16.73
N PRO A 142 14.32 -8.38 16.68
CA PRO A 142 14.14 -9.21 15.50
C PRO A 142 13.75 -8.40 14.24
N TYR A 143 12.91 -7.38 14.43
CA TYR A 143 12.47 -6.50 13.35
C TYR A 143 13.59 -5.55 12.92
N ILE A 144 14.37 -5.03 13.86
CA ILE A 144 15.55 -4.18 13.57
C ILE A 144 16.58 -4.96 12.75
N VAL A 145 16.89 -6.19 13.16
CA VAL A 145 17.81 -7.07 12.43
C VAL A 145 17.25 -7.37 11.03
N LEU A 146 15.99 -7.71 10.91
CA LEU A 146 15.35 -7.98 9.62
C LEU A 146 15.44 -6.76 8.69
N ILE A 147 15.08 -5.58 9.18
CA ILE A 147 15.15 -4.33 8.40
C ILE A 147 16.60 -4.04 8.00
N ALA A 148 17.54 -4.15 8.92
CA ALA A 148 18.97 -3.94 8.65
C ALA A 148 19.50 -4.90 7.56
N CYS A 149 19.14 -6.19 7.64
CA CYS A 149 19.48 -7.16 6.60
C CYS A 149 18.85 -6.81 5.24
N LEU A 150 17.56 -6.45 5.21
CA LEU A 150 16.88 -6.05 3.97
C LEU A 150 17.52 -4.79 3.36
N VAL A 151 17.85 -3.80 4.17
CA VAL A 151 18.55 -2.58 3.72
C VAL A 151 19.94 -2.91 3.20
N ALA A 152 20.70 -3.74 3.91
CA ALA A 152 22.06 -4.15 3.50
C ALA A 152 22.02 -4.90 2.15
N THR A 153 21.06 -5.78 1.90
CA THR A 153 20.93 -6.48 0.60
C THR A 153 20.63 -5.54 -0.57
N ARG A 154 20.14 -4.33 -0.31
CA ARG A 154 19.85 -3.33 -1.35
C ARG A 154 21.01 -2.34 -1.53
N LEU A 155 21.65 -1.93 -0.44
CA LEU A 155 22.69 -0.89 -0.45
C LEU A 155 24.11 -1.43 -0.67
N VAL A 156 24.38 -2.71 -0.36
CA VAL A 156 25.70 -3.30 -0.52
C VAL A 156 25.74 -4.06 -1.85
N PRO A 157 26.43 -3.56 -2.89
CA PRO A 157 26.43 -4.17 -4.22
C PRO A 157 26.91 -5.63 -4.24
N ALA A 158 27.93 -5.96 -3.46
CA ALA A 158 28.45 -7.33 -3.37
C ALA A 158 27.40 -8.31 -2.81
N LEU A 159 26.61 -7.91 -1.78
CA LEU A 159 25.51 -8.72 -1.25
C LEU A 159 24.39 -8.85 -2.27
N ASN A 160 24.03 -7.75 -2.93
CA ASN A 160 22.97 -7.75 -3.93
C ASN A 160 23.30 -8.69 -5.08
N GLN A 161 24.49 -8.56 -5.68
CA GLN A 161 24.94 -9.39 -6.79
C GLN A 161 25.10 -10.85 -6.37
N GLY A 162 25.70 -11.11 -5.21
CA GLY A 162 25.86 -12.46 -4.67
C GLY A 162 24.53 -13.17 -4.44
N LEU A 163 23.54 -12.49 -3.83
CA LEU A 163 22.22 -13.07 -3.60
C LEU A 163 21.41 -13.24 -4.90
N ALA A 164 21.55 -12.31 -5.84
CA ALA A 164 20.90 -12.40 -7.15
C ALA A 164 21.45 -13.56 -7.99
N SER A 165 22.73 -13.89 -7.85
CA SER A 165 23.35 -15.01 -8.59
C SER A 165 23.01 -16.38 -8.03
N LEU A 166 22.65 -16.49 -6.72
CA LEU A 166 22.31 -17.78 -6.10
C LEU A 166 21.01 -18.40 -6.66
N ALA A 167 20.02 -17.57 -6.98
CA ALA A 167 18.81 -18.02 -7.64
C ALA A 167 18.16 -16.85 -8.40
N ARG A 168 17.99 -17.05 -9.69
CA ARG A 168 17.30 -16.11 -10.58
C ARG A 168 16.37 -16.91 -11.49
N PHE A 169 15.08 -16.65 -11.40
CA PHE A 169 14.07 -17.27 -12.24
C PHE A 169 13.54 -16.21 -13.22
N SER A 170 13.74 -16.45 -14.50
CA SER A 170 13.25 -15.60 -15.59
C SER A 170 12.64 -16.51 -16.66
N PRO A 171 11.45 -17.09 -16.40
CA PRO A 171 10.81 -18.02 -17.33
C PRO A 171 10.36 -17.33 -18.63
N TYR A 172 10.17 -16.01 -18.59
CA TYR A 172 9.75 -15.21 -19.74
C TYR A 172 10.67 -14.00 -19.90
N ALA A 173 11.04 -13.68 -21.14
CA ALA A 173 11.99 -12.60 -21.44
C ALA A 173 11.40 -11.20 -21.17
N ASP A 174 10.09 -11.05 -21.27
CA ASP A 174 9.35 -9.80 -21.11
C ASP A 174 8.90 -9.53 -19.66
N LEU A 175 9.10 -10.49 -18.75
CA LEU A 175 8.76 -10.33 -17.34
C LEU A 175 10.02 -10.11 -16.48
N PRO A 176 9.88 -9.33 -15.38
CA PRO A 176 10.98 -9.14 -14.43
C PRO A 176 11.45 -10.48 -13.85
N ALA A 177 12.76 -10.69 -13.79
CA ALA A 177 13.31 -11.88 -13.17
C ALA A 177 12.98 -11.89 -11.66
N TRP A 178 12.53 -13.03 -11.16
CA TRP A 178 12.31 -13.23 -9.74
C TRP A 178 13.59 -13.71 -9.06
N THR A 179 14.04 -12.97 -8.06
CA THR A 179 15.23 -13.27 -7.25
C THR A 179 14.79 -13.52 -5.79
N PRO A 180 14.50 -14.79 -5.42
CA PRO A 180 13.90 -15.12 -4.13
C PRO A 180 14.73 -14.66 -2.93
N PHE A 181 16.06 -14.69 -3.00
CA PHE A 181 16.92 -14.26 -1.90
C PHE A 181 17.00 -12.72 -1.71
N LEU A 182 16.55 -11.96 -2.69
CA LEU A 182 16.36 -10.51 -2.55
C LEU A 182 14.94 -10.13 -2.14
N HIS A 183 13.98 -11.06 -2.24
CA HIS A 183 12.58 -10.79 -1.95
C HIS A 183 12.34 -10.68 -0.44
N ALA A 184 11.69 -9.61 0.01
CA ALA A 184 11.46 -9.34 1.42
C ALA A 184 10.67 -10.45 2.14
N GLY A 185 9.73 -11.10 1.44
CA GLY A 185 8.97 -12.25 1.95
C GLY A 185 9.86 -13.44 2.34
N SER A 186 10.91 -13.71 1.60
CA SER A 186 11.87 -14.79 1.91
C SER A 186 12.63 -14.50 3.21
N TRP A 187 13.00 -13.25 3.44
CA TRP A 187 13.64 -12.83 4.69
C TRP A 187 12.71 -12.93 5.89
N LEU A 188 11.40 -12.61 5.72
CA LEU A 188 10.41 -12.80 6.77
C LEU A 188 10.24 -14.29 7.13
N ILE A 189 10.15 -15.15 6.13
CA ILE A 189 10.04 -16.61 6.34
C ILE A 189 11.31 -17.12 7.02
N GLY A 190 12.49 -16.76 6.49
CA GLY A 190 13.78 -17.14 7.06
C GLY A 190 13.94 -16.65 8.51
N GLY A 191 13.58 -15.41 8.79
CA GLY A 191 13.59 -14.84 10.14
C GLY A 191 12.64 -15.58 11.10
N ALA A 192 11.43 -15.93 10.65
CA ALA A 192 10.48 -16.70 11.45
C ALA A 192 11.00 -18.11 11.75
N LEU A 193 11.61 -18.79 10.76
CA LEU A 193 12.23 -20.09 10.92
C LEU A 193 13.41 -20.03 11.90
N LEU A 194 14.29 -19.04 11.74
CA LEU A 194 15.44 -18.84 12.65
C LEU A 194 14.99 -18.59 14.08
N MET A 195 13.99 -17.72 14.28
CA MET A 195 13.44 -17.46 15.61
C MET A 195 12.81 -18.68 16.25
N ALA A 196 12.11 -19.52 15.47
CA ALA A 196 11.54 -20.78 15.96
C ALA A 196 12.62 -21.77 16.38
N ALA A 197 13.69 -21.89 15.57
CA ALA A 197 14.85 -22.73 15.88
C ALA A 197 15.56 -22.25 17.15
N MET A 198 15.82 -20.95 17.29
CA MET A 198 16.46 -20.38 18.48
C MET A 198 15.63 -20.59 19.76
N ARG A 199 14.30 -20.53 19.66
CA ARG A 199 13.40 -20.78 20.79
C ARG A 199 13.20 -22.26 21.12
N ARG A 200 13.78 -23.17 20.33
CA ARG A 200 13.66 -24.64 20.48
C ARG A 200 12.21 -25.14 20.63
N ARG A 201 11.28 -24.52 19.91
CA ARG A 201 9.84 -24.85 19.96
C ARG A 201 9.29 -25.18 18.57
N PRO A 202 9.68 -26.31 17.96
CA PRO A 202 9.26 -26.66 16.59
C PRO A 202 7.74 -26.86 16.45
N GLY A 203 7.06 -27.30 17.52
CA GLY A 203 5.59 -27.45 17.50
C GLY A 203 4.84 -26.14 17.26
N LEU A 204 5.37 -25.00 17.76
CA LEU A 204 4.79 -23.69 17.50
C LEU A 204 4.95 -23.28 16.04
N LEU A 205 6.01 -23.70 15.36
CA LEU A 205 6.23 -23.39 13.95
C LEU A 205 5.15 -24.01 13.07
N ALA A 206 4.85 -25.31 13.27
CA ALA A 206 3.81 -26.00 12.52
C ALA A 206 2.41 -25.41 12.77
N ALA A 207 2.10 -25.07 14.02
CA ALA A 207 0.83 -24.43 14.39
C ALA A 207 0.70 -23.04 13.74
N ASN A 208 1.74 -22.23 13.81
CA ASN A 208 1.76 -20.89 13.22
C ASN A 208 1.73 -20.92 11.69
N ALA A 209 2.44 -21.85 11.06
CA ALA A 209 2.40 -22.05 9.61
C ALA A 209 1.00 -22.46 9.14
N ARG A 210 0.35 -23.38 9.85
CA ARG A 210 -1.04 -23.77 9.56
C ARG A 210 -2.02 -22.62 9.75
N HIS A 211 -1.84 -21.81 10.79
CA HIS A 211 -2.64 -20.61 11.02
C HIS A 211 -2.43 -19.59 9.90
N ALA A 212 -1.18 -19.28 9.54
CA ALA A 212 -0.84 -18.36 8.45
C ALA A 212 -1.44 -18.82 7.12
N TRP A 213 -1.33 -20.12 6.80
CA TRP A 213 -1.96 -20.70 5.60
C TRP A 213 -3.47 -20.55 5.60
N ARG A 214 -4.14 -20.91 6.70
CA ARG A 214 -5.60 -20.78 6.81
C ARG A 214 -6.07 -19.33 6.63
N THR A 215 -5.32 -18.37 7.16
CA THR A 215 -5.64 -16.95 7.08
C THR A 215 -5.29 -16.37 5.71
N GLY A 216 -4.16 -16.77 5.12
CA GLY A 216 -3.62 -16.18 3.89
C GLY A 216 -4.07 -16.84 2.59
N ARG A 217 -4.51 -18.11 2.60
CA ARG A 217 -4.79 -18.90 1.39
C ARG A 217 -5.76 -18.21 0.41
N HIS A 218 -6.79 -17.55 0.93
CA HIS A 218 -7.76 -16.85 0.09
C HIS A 218 -7.15 -15.62 -0.60
N ALA A 219 -6.27 -14.89 0.08
CA ALA A 219 -5.54 -13.78 -0.53
C ALA A 219 -4.59 -14.28 -1.62
N VAL A 220 -3.84 -15.35 -1.36
CA VAL A 220 -2.96 -15.99 -2.36
C VAL A 220 -3.76 -16.44 -3.57
N LEU A 221 -4.85 -17.19 -3.35
CA LEU A 221 -5.72 -17.69 -4.42
C LEU A 221 -6.31 -16.53 -5.24
N SER A 222 -6.78 -15.46 -4.58
CA SER A 222 -7.34 -14.31 -5.28
C SER A 222 -6.32 -13.63 -6.18
N VAL A 223 -5.09 -13.41 -5.69
CA VAL A 223 -4.02 -12.80 -6.50
C VAL A 223 -3.72 -13.70 -7.72
N PHE A 224 -3.62 -15.01 -7.52
CA PHE A 224 -3.36 -15.95 -8.59
C PHE A 224 -4.48 -15.97 -9.65
N LEU A 225 -5.74 -16.02 -9.21
CA LEU A 225 -6.90 -16.01 -10.12
C LEU A 225 -7.01 -14.69 -10.89
N PHE A 226 -6.76 -13.54 -10.24
CA PHE A 226 -6.75 -12.25 -10.93
C PHE A 226 -5.59 -12.16 -11.94
N ALA A 227 -4.42 -12.69 -11.61
CA ALA A 227 -3.30 -12.74 -12.54
C ALA A 227 -3.62 -13.62 -13.77
N MET A 228 -4.16 -14.82 -13.56
CA MET A 228 -4.59 -15.69 -14.66
C MET A 228 -5.66 -15.02 -15.54
N MET A 229 -6.65 -14.37 -14.92
CA MET A 229 -7.68 -13.66 -15.66
C MET A 229 -7.10 -12.52 -16.51
N ALA A 230 -6.15 -11.76 -15.96
CA ALA A 230 -5.48 -10.69 -16.70
C ALA A 230 -4.74 -11.24 -17.94
N GLU A 231 -4.02 -12.35 -17.79
CA GLU A 231 -3.30 -13.00 -18.91
C GLU A 231 -4.27 -13.52 -19.98
N VAL A 232 -5.40 -14.11 -19.56
CA VAL A 232 -6.45 -14.56 -20.50
C VAL A 232 -7.04 -13.36 -21.26
N LEU A 233 -7.38 -12.28 -20.57
CA LEU A 233 -7.93 -11.08 -21.20
C LEU A 233 -6.92 -10.41 -22.15
N ALA A 234 -5.65 -10.35 -21.78
CA ALA A 234 -4.59 -9.81 -22.58
C ALA A 234 -4.31 -10.72 -23.81
N GLY A 235 -4.16 -12.02 -23.60
CA GLY A 235 -3.90 -12.99 -24.66
C GLY A 235 -5.05 -13.15 -25.66
N ALA A 236 -6.30 -12.97 -25.20
CA ALA A 236 -7.48 -12.95 -26.07
C ALA A 236 -7.66 -11.62 -26.82
N GLY A 237 -6.80 -10.61 -26.63
CA GLY A 237 -6.92 -9.29 -27.23
C GLY A 237 -8.04 -8.40 -26.67
N ILE A 238 -8.75 -8.88 -25.63
CA ILE A 238 -9.89 -8.15 -25.04
C ILE A 238 -9.42 -6.84 -24.39
N SER A 239 -8.29 -6.85 -23.68
CA SER A 239 -7.72 -5.64 -23.07
C SER A 239 -7.37 -4.60 -24.11
N GLN A 240 -6.81 -5.01 -25.26
CA GLN A 240 -6.49 -4.12 -26.36
C GLN A 240 -7.75 -3.57 -27.02
N ALA A 241 -8.71 -4.45 -27.36
CA ALA A 241 -9.98 -4.02 -27.98
C ALA A 241 -10.76 -3.04 -27.10
N TYR A 242 -10.71 -3.23 -25.79
CA TYR A 242 -11.31 -2.32 -24.81
C TYR A 242 -10.60 -0.95 -24.82
N ALA A 243 -9.26 -0.94 -24.81
CA ALA A 243 -8.47 0.29 -24.88
C ALA A 243 -8.76 1.06 -26.19
N ASP A 244 -8.75 0.37 -27.33
CA ASP A 244 -9.02 0.96 -28.64
C ASP A 244 -10.46 1.50 -28.75
N GLY A 245 -11.42 0.79 -28.14
CA GLY A 245 -12.82 1.24 -28.06
C GLY A 245 -12.98 2.52 -27.26
N LEU A 246 -12.35 2.59 -26.09
CA LEU A 246 -12.34 3.79 -25.25
C LEU A 246 -11.64 4.95 -25.95
N PHE A 247 -10.48 4.71 -26.55
CA PHE A 247 -9.72 5.75 -27.27
C PHE A 247 -10.49 6.30 -28.47
N ARG A 248 -11.16 5.45 -29.25
CA ARG A 248 -12.03 5.89 -30.35
C ARG A 248 -13.21 6.73 -29.86
N ALA A 249 -13.77 6.42 -28.68
CA ALA A 249 -14.91 7.14 -28.13
C ALA A 249 -14.53 8.49 -27.48
N LEU A 250 -13.38 8.57 -26.82
CA LEU A 250 -13.01 9.68 -25.94
C LEU A 250 -11.68 10.36 -26.31
N GLY A 251 -10.90 9.77 -27.24
CA GLY A 251 -9.57 10.29 -27.57
C GLY A 251 -8.68 10.37 -26.32
N ASP A 252 -7.93 11.46 -26.23
CA ASP A 252 -6.99 11.72 -25.11
C ASP A 252 -7.68 11.80 -23.73
N TRP A 253 -8.99 12.08 -23.70
CA TRP A 253 -9.78 12.14 -22.46
C TRP A 253 -10.05 10.79 -21.82
N THR A 254 -9.66 9.70 -22.47
CA THR A 254 -9.85 8.33 -21.96
C THR A 254 -9.18 8.13 -20.59
N LEU A 255 -8.07 8.82 -20.31
CA LEU A 255 -7.39 8.72 -19.04
C LEU A 255 -8.25 9.18 -17.85
N LEU A 256 -9.26 10.04 -18.06
CA LEU A 256 -10.17 10.49 -17.02
C LEU A 256 -11.06 9.35 -16.46
N ILE A 257 -11.30 8.30 -17.25
CA ILE A 257 -12.07 7.14 -16.79
C ILE A 257 -11.25 6.28 -15.82
N THR A 258 -9.92 6.31 -15.94
CA THR A 258 -9.01 5.46 -15.15
C THR A 258 -9.25 5.55 -13.63
N PRO A 259 -9.27 6.74 -12.99
CA PRO A 259 -9.52 6.83 -11.55
C PRO A 259 -10.89 6.29 -11.14
N LEU A 260 -11.91 6.50 -11.97
CA LEU A 260 -13.28 6.05 -11.69
C LEU A 260 -13.36 4.53 -11.71
N MET A 261 -12.87 3.90 -12.76
CA MET A 261 -12.89 2.45 -12.90
C MET A 261 -12.01 1.77 -11.85
N ALA A 262 -10.74 2.16 -11.77
CA ALA A 262 -9.82 1.58 -10.83
C ALA A 262 -10.28 1.78 -9.38
N GLY A 263 -10.79 2.96 -9.06
CA GLY A 263 -11.33 3.27 -7.74
C GLY A 263 -12.57 2.46 -7.39
N ALA A 264 -13.54 2.37 -8.32
CA ALA A 264 -14.74 1.57 -8.11
C ALA A 264 -14.41 0.08 -7.89
N PHE A 265 -13.52 -0.49 -8.71
CA PHE A 265 -13.05 -1.87 -8.53
C PHE A 265 -12.25 -2.05 -7.23
N GLY A 266 -11.44 -1.09 -6.86
CA GLY A 266 -10.72 -1.09 -5.58
C GLY A 266 -11.66 -1.15 -4.37
N ILE A 267 -12.77 -0.42 -4.41
CA ILE A 267 -13.83 -0.46 -3.40
C ILE A 267 -14.51 -1.83 -3.36
N LEU A 268 -14.96 -2.30 -4.53
CA LEU A 268 -15.74 -3.55 -4.64
C LEU A 268 -14.90 -4.79 -4.29
N ALA A 269 -13.71 -4.89 -4.85
CA ALA A 269 -12.83 -6.03 -4.65
C ALA A 269 -12.07 -6.00 -3.31
N ASN A 270 -12.11 -4.88 -2.58
CA ASN A 270 -11.28 -4.67 -1.37
C ASN A 270 -9.79 -4.95 -1.61
N SER A 271 -9.31 -4.75 -2.81
CA SER A 271 -7.96 -5.10 -3.24
C SER A 271 -7.51 -4.20 -4.38
N GLY A 272 -6.32 -3.63 -4.26
CA GLY A 272 -5.67 -2.93 -5.38
C GLY A 272 -5.15 -3.88 -6.47
N ASN A 273 -5.03 -5.17 -6.18
CA ASN A 273 -4.56 -6.15 -7.17
C ASN A 273 -5.58 -6.37 -8.29
N ALA A 274 -6.88 -6.39 -7.96
CA ALA A 274 -7.94 -6.59 -8.94
C ALA A 274 -7.94 -5.51 -10.05
N PRO A 275 -7.99 -4.20 -9.75
CA PRO A 275 -7.91 -3.19 -10.80
C PRO A 275 -6.57 -3.18 -11.52
N ASN A 276 -5.45 -3.47 -10.85
CA ASN A 276 -4.15 -3.59 -11.51
C ASN A 276 -4.15 -4.72 -12.55
N SER A 277 -4.64 -5.89 -12.18
CA SER A 277 -4.67 -7.03 -13.11
C SER A 277 -5.63 -6.82 -14.28
N LEU A 278 -6.80 -6.22 -14.02
CA LEU A 278 -7.84 -6.05 -15.05
C LEU A 278 -7.51 -4.93 -16.04
N PHE A 279 -7.05 -3.79 -15.52
CA PHE A 279 -7.00 -2.55 -16.31
C PHE A 279 -5.58 -2.12 -16.70
N MET A 280 -4.52 -2.64 -16.04
CA MET A 280 -3.16 -2.20 -16.35
C MET A 280 -2.73 -2.49 -17.81
N PRO A 281 -3.05 -3.67 -18.38
CA PRO A 281 -2.73 -3.92 -19.80
C PRO A 281 -3.42 -2.92 -20.74
N SER A 282 -4.70 -2.60 -20.50
CA SER A 282 -5.42 -1.58 -21.26
C SER A 282 -4.85 -0.18 -21.05
N GLN A 283 -4.45 0.13 -19.81
CA GLN A 283 -3.84 1.42 -19.47
C GLN A 283 -2.50 1.63 -20.17
N LEU A 284 -1.70 0.56 -20.33
CA LEU A 284 -0.47 0.58 -21.12
C LEU A 284 -0.77 1.00 -22.57
N SER A 285 -1.73 0.32 -23.21
CA SER A 285 -2.14 0.64 -24.57
C SER A 285 -2.65 2.09 -24.70
N LEU A 286 -3.50 2.53 -23.78
CA LEU A 286 -4.04 3.89 -23.79
C LEU A 286 -2.95 4.95 -23.66
N ALA A 287 -2.02 4.77 -22.73
CA ALA A 287 -0.92 5.71 -22.52
C ALA A 287 -0.03 5.81 -23.76
N LEU A 288 0.25 4.67 -24.42
CA LEU A 288 1.05 4.64 -25.65
C LEU A 288 0.33 5.34 -26.81
N HIS A 289 -0.98 5.11 -27.01
CA HIS A 289 -1.76 5.75 -28.08
C HIS A 289 -1.87 7.26 -27.88
N ALA A 290 -2.05 7.71 -26.66
CA ALA A 290 -2.18 9.13 -26.33
C ALA A 290 -0.83 9.86 -26.17
N GLY A 291 0.31 9.18 -26.34
CA GLY A 291 1.64 9.78 -26.16
C GLY A 291 1.96 10.18 -24.71
N LEU A 292 1.20 9.64 -23.74
CA LEU A 292 1.32 10.02 -22.33
C LEU A 292 2.45 9.28 -21.61
N SER A 293 2.92 9.85 -20.50
CA SER A 293 3.89 9.21 -19.63
C SER A 293 3.33 7.91 -19.04
N LEU A 294 3.84 6.76 -19.53
CA LEU A 294 3.41 5.44 -19.08
C LEU A 294 3.56 5.23 -17.56
N PRO A 295 4.69 5.60 -16.90
CA PRO A 295 4.81 5.47 -15.45
C PRO A 295 3.77 6.31 -14.69
N ALA A 296 3.43 7.51 -15.18
CA ALA A 296 2.44 8.37 -14.55
C ALA A 296 1.02 7.80 -14.68
N ALA A 297 0.64 7.36 -15.89
CA ALA A 297 -0.66 6.74 -16.13
C ALA A 297 -0.84 5.44 -15.34
N ALA A 298 0.17 4.58 -15.31
CA ALA A 298 0.18 3.35 -14.52
C ALA A 298 0.10 3.62 -13.01
N ALA A 299 0.83 4.63 -12.53
CA ALA A 299 0.79 5.04 -11.13
C ALA A 299 -0.59 5.59 -10.73
N LEU A 300 -1.22 6.37 -11.61
CA LEU A 300 -2.57 6.88 -11.37
C LEU A 300 -3.58 5.74 -11.22
N LEU A 301 -3.57 4.76 -12.12
CA LEU A 301 -4.42 3.56 -12.02
C LEU A 301 -4.17 2.81 -10.71
N HIS A 302 -2.90 2.49 -10.45
CA HIS A 302 -2.50 1.74 -9.27
C HIS A 302 -2.93 2.43 -7.97
N VAL A 303 -2.66 3.73 -7.82
CA VAL A 303 -3.00 4.48 -6.61
C VAL A 303 -4.51 4.66 -6.49
N SER A 304 -5.22 4.89 -7.59
CA SER A 304 -6.70 4.98 -7.57
C SER A 304 -7.32 3.69 -7.04
N GLY A 305 -6.94 2.54 -7.58
CA GLY A 305 -7.45 1.24 -7.13
C GLY A 305 -7.10 0.92 -5.68
N THR A 306 -5.86 1.14 -5.29
CA THR A 306 -5.39 0.82 -3.93
C THR A 306 -5.97 1.76 -2.89
N SER A 307 -5.97 3.07 -3.14
CA SER A 307 -6.40 4.07 -2.15
C SER A 307 -7.91 4.10 -1.97
N MET A 308 -8.68 3.94 -3.05
CA MET A 308 -10.14 3.93 -2.95
C MET A 308 -10.69 2.66 -2.27
N GLY A 309 -9.92 1.57 -2.21
CA GLY A 309 -10.22 0.43 -1.35
C GLY A 309 -10.42 0.78 0.13
N PHE A 310 -9.99 1.96 0.57
CA PHE A 310 -10.30 2.53 1.88
C PHE A 310 -11.81 2.54 2.19
N PHE A 311 -12.64 2.76 1.19
CA PHE A 311 -14.10 2.82 1.30
C PHE A 311 -14.80 1.47 1.10
N SER A 312 -14.05 0.37 1.01
CA SER A 312 -14.61 -0.96 0.80
C SER A 312 -15.54 -1.40 1.95
N PRO A 313 -16.70 -2.00 1.63
CA PRO A 313 -17.59 -2.58 2.63
C PRO A 313 -16.91 -3.64 3.49
N VAL A 314 -15.96 -4.40 2.94
CA VAL A 314 -15.20 -5.40 3.68
C VAL A 314 -14.32 -4.73 4.75
N ARG A 315 -13.61 -3.65 4.41
CA ARG A 315 -12.81 -2.89 5.40
C ARG A 315 -13.70 -2.24 6.46
N MET A 316 -14.85 -1.73 6.06
CA MET A 316 -15.83 -1.17 6.98
C MET A 316 -16.31 -2.23 7.98
N SER A 317 -16.64 -3.44 7.52
CA SER A 317 -17.02 -4.56 8.38
C SER A 317 -15.92 -4.98 9.35
N ILE A 318 -14.66 -5.03 8.88
CA ILE A 318 -13.50 -5.29 9.74
C ILE A 318 -13.35 -4.18 10.79
N ALA A 319 -13.46 -2.92 10.39
CA ALA A 319 -13.39 -1.78 11.30
C ALA A 319 -14.51 -1.82 12.35
N ALA A 320 -15.75 -2.17 11.93
CA ALA A 320 -16.87 -2.36 12.83
C ALA A 320 -16.62 -3.48 13.84
N GLY A 321 -16.10 -4.62 13.41
CA GLY A 321 -15.71 -5.72 14.30
C GLY A 321 -14.65 -5.30 15.33
N LEU A 322 -13.59 -4.62 14.88
CA LEU A 322 -12.50 -4.14 15.76
C LEU A 322 -12.98 -3.09 16.76
N ALA A 323 -13.87 -2.20 16.34
CA ALA A 323 -14.40 -1.12 17.18
C ALA A 323 -15.61 -1.55 18.02
N ARG A 324 -16.16 -2.76 17.82
CA ARG A 324 -17.48 -3.20 18.31
C ARG A 324 -18.58 -2.20 17.93
N GLY A 325 -18.54 -1.73 16.68
CA GLY A 325 -19.40 -0.69 16.14
C GLY A 325 -20.40 -1.22 15.11
N HIS A 326 -20.81 -2.50 15.21
CA HIS A 326 -21.81 -3.07 14.31
C HIS A 326 -23.12 -2.24 14.37
N GLY A 327 -23.68 -1.95 13.19
CA GLY A 327 -24.84 -1.06 13.03
C GLY A 327 -24.48 0.43 12.91
N GLN A 328 -23.19 0.79 13.05
CA GLN A 328 -22.72 2.18 12.87
C GLN A 328 -22.10 2.40 11.49
N GLU A 329 -22.15 1.43 10.58
CA GLU A 329 -21.51 1.50 9.27
C GLU A 329 -22.08 2.64 8.42
N ARG A 330 -23.42 2.77 8.36
CA ARG A 330 -24.07 3.84 7.59
C ARG A 330 -23.70 5.24 8.06
N PRO A 331 -23.77 5.60 9.35
CA PRO A 331 -23.27 6.88 9.85
C PRO A 331 -21.80 7.14 9.54
N VAL A 332 -20.95 6.09 9.55
CA VAL A 332 -19.54 6.23 9.20
C VAL A 332 -19.38 6.52 7.71
N TYR A 333 -20.11 5.80 6.83
CA TYR A 333 -20.09 6.10 5.38
C TYR A 333 -20.53 7.52 5.07
N VAL A 334 -21.58 8.02 5.71
CA VAL A 334 -22.03 9.42 5.56
C VAL A 334 -20.92 10.39 5.97
N GLN A 335 -20.18 10.08 7.04
CA GLN A 335 -19.03 10.88 7.46
C GLN A 335 -17.88 10.83 6.45
N LEU A 336 -17.65 9.68 5.81
CA LEU A 336 -16.56 9.48 4.87
C LEU A 336 -16.85 10.03 3.47
N LEU A 337 -18.13 10.19 3.09
CA LEU A 337 -18.55 10.58 1.75
C LEU A 337 -17.86 11.85 1.21
N PRO A 338 -17.79 12.97 1.94
CA PRO A 338 -17.11 14.17 1.42
C PRO A 338 -15.61 13.94 1.18
N PHE A 339 -14.97 13.09 1.96
CA PHE A 339 -13.55 12.73 1.78
C PHE A 339 -13.38 11.77 0.60
N ALA A 340 -14.33 10.87 0.37
CA ALA A 340 -14.35 10.03 -0.83
C ALA A 340 -14.47 10.87 -2.10
N LEU A 341 -15.39 11.83 -2.12
CA LEU A 341 -15.57 12.76 -3.25
C LEU A 341 -14.32 13.62 -3.45
N ALA A 342 -13.70 14.13 -2.39
CA ALA A 342 -12.45 14.88 -2.47
C ALA A 342 -11.30 14.01 -3.02
N ALA A 343 -11.17 12.77 -2.57
CA ALA A 343 -10.17 11.83 -3.06
C ALA A 343 -10.36 11.52 -4.56
N PHE A 344 -11.58 11.22 -4.99
CA PHE A 344 -11.89 11.03 -6.40
C PHE A 344 -11.63 12.30 -7.22
N GLY A 345 -12.06 13.47 -6.72
CA GLY A 345 -11.81 14.75 -7.38
C GLY A 345 -10.32 15.05 -7.59
N LEU A 346 -9.48 14.77 -6.58
CA LEU A 346 -8.03 14.89 -6.70
C LEU A 346 -7.44 13.94 -7.75
N LEU A 347 -7.89 12.68 -7.77
CA LEU A 347 -7.41 11.70 -8.75
C LEU A 347 -7.85 12.06 -10.17
N LEU A 348 -9.08 12.57 -10.35
CA LEU A 348 -9.56 13.10 -11.63
C LEU A 348 -8.79 14.35 -12.06
N ALA A 349 -8.49 15.26 -11.14
CA ALA A 349 -7.67 16.44 -11.43
C ALA A 349 -6.25 16.05 -11.88
N LEU A 350 -5.66 15.03 -11.25
CA LEU A 350 -4.37 14.49 -11.70
C LEU A 350 -4.46 13.84 -13.08
N ALA A 351 -5.53 13.09 -13.37
CA ALA A 351 -5.78 12.55 -14.72
C ALA A 351 -5.87 13.67 -15.76
N LEU A 352 -6.63 14.72 -15.44
CA LEU A 352 -6.78 15.89 -16.30
C LEU A 352 -5.44 16.60 -16.56
N LEU A 353 -4.65 16.80 -15.50
CA LEU A 353 -3.31 17.40 -15.63
C LEU A 353 -2.38 16.56 -16.51
N LEU A 354 -2.44 15.23 -16.43
CA LEU A 354 -1.66 14.34 -17.29
C LEU A 354 -2.08 14.44 -18.74
N VAL A 355 -3.39 14.57 -19.03
CA VAL A 355 -3.91 14.76 -20.39
C VAL A 355 -3.51 16.12 -20.97
N LEU A 356 -3.52 17.17 -20.14
CA LEU A 356 -3.17 18.53 -20.60
C LEU A 356 -1.66 18.77 -20.74
N ALA A 357 -0.83 17.93 -20.11
CA ALA A 357 0.62 18.04 -20.13
C ALA A 357 1.29 17.19 -21.24
N GLY A 358 0.57 16.24 -21.82
CA GLY A 358 1.02 15.42 -22.96
C GLY A 358 0.60 16.04 -24.24
#